data_738f3fbc5a420682a1ffb13579786433
#
_entry.id   738f3fbc5a420682a1ffb13579786433
#
_cell.length_a   1.000
_cell.length_b   1.000
_cell.length_c   1.000
_cell.angle_alpha   90.00
_cell.angle_beta   90.00
_cell.angle_gamma   90.00
#
_symmetry.space_group_name_H-M   'P 1'
#
loop_
_entity.id
_entity.type
_entity.pdbx_description
1 polymer ?
#
loop_
_entity_poly.entity_id
_entity_poly.type
_entity_poly.pdbx_seq_one_letter_code
_entity_poly.pdbx_strand_id
1 'polypeptide(L)'
;LVGSEMCIRDSDKVSILSGVFEGKTTGTPISLVVMNEDQKSKDYGSIAESYRPGHADYCFDEKYGFRDYRGGGRSSGRETIGRVAAGAVAAKVLKELGITLTAYTRAIGTIKVADDAIDLNMVNQNPLYMPNNTCAADAAAYLNEMMEKKDSVGSMVECIITGVPVGVGEPVFDKLDAKLAQAVMSIGAVKAIEIGDGTAVVSSIGSDNNDNFYMDGDTVKKRTNHSGGTLGGMSDGSPILIRASF
;
A
#
# COMPACT_ATOMS: atom_id res chain seq x y z
N LEU A 1 7.35 -2.90 11.59
CA LEU A 1 6.38 -1.77 11.55
C LEU A 1 6.12 -1.15 12.92
N VAL A 2 6.37 -1.88 14.02
CA VAL A 2 6.19 -1.36 15.39
C VAL A 2 7.16 -0.22 15.73
N GLY A 3 8.31 -0.14 15.07
CA GLY A 3 9.26 0.97 15.21
C GLY A 3 8.84 2.26 14.48
N SER A 4 7.88 2.21 13.57
CA SER A 4 7.44 3.37 12.81
C SER A 4 6.37 4.20 13.53
N GLU A 5 5.63 3.63 14.47
CA GLU A 5 4.61 4.38 15.23
C GLU A 5 5.19 5.45 16.15
N MET A 6 6.39 5.24 16.70
CA MET A 6 7.07 6.28 17.49
C MET A 6 7.52 7.47 16.63
N CYS A 7 7.74 7.26 15.33
CA CYS A 7 8.08 8.35 14.40
C CYS A 7 6.86 9.12 13.89
N ILE A 8 5.65 8.55 13.96
CA ILE A 8 4.41 9.18 13.46
C ILE A 8 3.93 10.32 14.39
N ARG A 9 4.29 10.30 15.66
CA ARG A 9 3.84 11.30 16.65
C ARG A 9 4.61 12.62 16.64
N ASP A 10 5.81 12.64 16.05
CA ASP A 10 6.63 13.84 15.99
C ASP A 10 6.74 14.36 14.54
N SER A 11 5.84 15.28 14.22
CA SER A 11 6.03 16.40 13.30
C SER A 11 6.76 16.16 11.96
N ASP A 12 6.57 15.02 11.28
CA ASP A 12 6.97 14.86 9.88
C ASP A 12 6.18 15.82 8.98
N LYS A 13 6.43 17.11 9.16
CA LYS A 13 5.77 18.17 8.39
C LYS A 13 6.33 18.19 6.97
N VAL A 14 5.44 18.11 5.99
CA VAL A 14 5.79 18.31 4.59
C VAL A 14 5.92 19.81 4.31
N SER A 15 7.06 20.23 3.81
CA SER A 15 7.28 21.56 3.26
C SER A 15 7.17 21.51 1.74
N ILE A 16 6.32 22.34 1.16
CA ILE A 16 6.20 22.50 -0.30
C ILE A 16 7.13 23.63 -0.71
N LEU A 17 8.17 23.33 -1.49
CA LEU A 17 9.20 24.29 -1.87
C LEU A 17 8.94 24.93 -3.23
N SER A 18 8.16 24.31 -4.12
CA SER A 18 7.83 24.83 -5.45
C SER A 18 6.53 24.22 -6.00
N GLY A 19 6.04 24.80 -7.08
CA GLY A 19 4.90 24.27 -7.85
C GLY A 19 3.53 24.57 -7.29
N VAL A 20 3.44 25.35 -6.17
CA VAL A 20 2.17 25.79 -5.56
C VAL A 20 2.25 27.26 -5.20
N PHE A 21 1.20 28.01 -5.51
CA PHE A 21 1.01 29.40 -5.13
C PHE A 21 -0.44 29.62 -4.71
N GLU A 22 -0.66 30.24 -3.56
CA GLU A 22 -2.01 30.50 -2.98
C GLU A 22 -2.93 29.27 -2.98
N GLY A 23 -2.38 28.10 -2.64
CA GLY A 23 -3.13 26.83 -2.54
C GLY A 23 -3.47 26.18 -3.89
N LYS A 24 -2.96 26.68 -5.00
CA LYS A 24 -3.16 26.14 -6.34
C LYS A 24 -1.85 25.70 -6.96
N THR A 25 -1.90 24.63 -7.76
CA THR A 25 -0.75 24.20 -8.54
C THR A 25 -0.49 25.16 -9.70
N THR A 26 0.79 25.45 -9.96
CA THR A 26 1.22 26.40 -11.02
C THR A 26 1.55 25.74 -12.36
N GLY A 27 1.43 24.40 -12.45
CA GLY A 27 1.86 23.64 -13.61
C GLY A 27 3.37 23.37 -13.70
N THR A 28 4.14 23.90 -12.75
CA THR A 28 5.58 23.59 -12.63
C THR A 28 5.81 22.40 -11.70
N PRO A 29 7.02 21.80 -11.68
CA PRO A 29 7.33 20.70 -10.78
C PRO A 29 7.07 21.05 -9.31
N ILE A 30 6.40 20.14 -8.59
CA ILE A 30 6.16 20.28 -7.15
C ILE A 30 7.31 19.60 -6.42
N SER A 31 8.03 20.38 -5.59
CA SER A 31 9.05 19.85 -4.70
C SER A 31 8.51 19.75 -3.27
N LEU A 32 8.66 18.57 -2.68
CA LEU A 32 8.21 18.27 -1.33
C LEU A 32 9.40 17.80 -0.49
N VAL A 33 9.54 18.34 0.71
CA VAL A 33 10.61 17.98 1.64
C VAL A 33 10.00 17.67 3.01
N VAL A 34 10.48 16.58 3.62
CA VAL A 34 10.24 16.25 5.03
C VAL A 34 11.58 16.15 5.71
N MET A 35 11.83 17.00 6.70
CA MET A 35 13.08 16.97 7.48
C MET A 35 13.05 15.81 8.46
N ASN A 36 14.20 15.15 8.66
CA ASN A 36 14.33 14.10 9.65
C ASN A 36 14.83 14.70 10.97
N GLU A 37 13.92 14.96 11.91
CA GLU A 37 14.24 15.58 13.19
C GLU A 37 14.64 14.56 14.28
N ASP A 38 14.33 13.26 14.10
CA ASP A 38 14.49 12.22 15.13
C ASP A 38 15.59 11.17 14.80
N GLN A 39 16.65 11.60 14.11
CA GLN A 39 17.75 10.70 13.77
C GLN A 39 18.63 10.39 15.01
N LYS A 40 18.54 9.16 15.53
CA LYS A 40 19.39 8.64 16.62
C LYS A 40 20.58 7.84 16.08
N SER A 41 21.56 8.53 15.49
CA SER A 41 22.73 7.90 14.87
C SER A 41 23.64 7.11 15.87
N LYS A 42 23.49 7.34 17.18
CA LYS A 42 24.27 6.63 18.23
C LYS A 42 23.89 5.16 18.39
N ASP A 43 22.67 4.77 17.98
CA ASP A 43 22.16 3.40 18.15
C ASP A 43 22.68 2.43 17.08
N TYR A 44 23.42 2.92 16.10
CA TYR A 44 23.85 2.15 14.92
C TYR A 44 25.33 1.65 14.97
N GLY A 45 26.06 1.91 16.06
CA GLY A 45 27.49 1.57 16.17
C GLY A 45 27.81 0.08 15.97
N SER A 46 27.02 -0.81 16.58
CA SER A 46 27.20 -2.27 16.45
C SER A 46 26.76 -2.80 15.07
N ILE A 47 25.94 -2.06 14.35
CA ILE A 47 25.40 -2.44 13.04
C ILE A 47 26.42 -2.20 11.93
N ALA A 48 27.44 -1.38 12.18
CA ALA A 48 28.51 -1.11 11.22
C ALA A 48 29.31 -2.39 10.85
N GLU A 49 29.47 -3.29 11.84
CA GLU A 49 30.29 -4.50 11.71
C GLU A 49 29.48 -5.78 11.44
N SER A 50 28.14 -5.68 11.38
CA SER A 50 27.26 -6.82 11.18
C SER A 50 26.13 -6.52 10.21
N TYR A 51 25.58 -7.54 9.57
CA TYR A 51 24.40 -7.42 8.72
C TYR A 51 23.14 -7.72 9.51
N ARG A 52 22.15 -6.83 9.41
CA ARG A 52 20.84 -7.05 10.04
C ARG A 52 20.08 -8.13 9.29
N PRO A 53 19.52 -9.15 9.97
CA PRO A 53 18.65 -10.14 9.35
C PRO A 53 17.44 -9.46 8.67
N GLY A 54 17.10 -9.92 7.45
CA GLY A 54 15.98 -9.38 6.70
C GLY A 54 16.17 -7.96 6.14
N HIS A 55 17.36 -7.37 6.29
CA HIS A 55 17.68 -6.03 5.78
C HIS A 55 18.62 -6.10 4.56
N ALA A 56 18.68 -5.02 3.79
CA ALA A 56 19.47 -4.95 2.57
C ALA A 56 20.98 -4.66 2.78
N ASP A 57 21.46 -4.70 4.00
CA ASP A 57 22.83 -4.32 4.37
C ASP A 57 23.89 -5.06 3.51
N TYR A 58 23.81 -6.38 3.47
CA TYR A 58 24.70 -7.23 2.66
C TYR A 58 24.63 -6.87 1.16
N CYS A 59 23.41 -6.74 0.65
CA CYS A 59 23.21 -6.44 -0.77
C CYS A 59 23.79 -5.07 -1.17
N PHE A 60 23.74 -4.08 -0.28
CA PHE A 60 24.32 -2.75 -0.53
C PHE A 60 25.83 -2.80 -0.55
N ASP A 61 26.45 -3.49 0.41
CA ASP A 61 27.92 -3.65 0.43
C ASP A 61 28.41 -4.39 -0.81
N GLU A 62 27.77 -5.50 -1.20
CA GLU A 62 28.16 -6.25 -2.40
C GLU A 62 27.94 -5.46 -3.70
N LYS A 63 26.85 -4.71 -3.80
CA LYS A 63 26.50 -3.99 -5.02
C LYS A 63 27.29 -2.69 -5.19
N TYR A 64 27.48 -1.94 -4.11
CA TYR A 64 28.04 -0.58 -4.18
C TYR A 64 29.42 -0.47 -3.52
N GLY A 65 29.91 -1.52 -2.85
CA GLY A 65 31.18 -1.53 -2.12
C GLY A 65 31.16 -0.84 -0.77
N PHE A 66 30.02 -0.27 -0.36
CA PHE A 66 29.79 0.35 0.93
C PHE A 66 28.30 0.55 1.19
N ARG A 67 27.93 0.76 2.44
CA ARG A 67 26.57 1.12 2.86
C ARG A 67 26.56 2.27 3.85
N ASP A 68 25.46 3.00 3.91
CA ASP A 68 25.17 3.87 5.05
C ASP A 68 24.48 3.06 6.16
N TYR A 69 25.29 2.62 7.16
CA TYR A 69 24.78 1.85 8.30
C TYR A 69 23.97 2.71 9.28
N ARG A 70 24.06 4.04 9.22
CA ARG A 70 23.48 4.99 10.16
C ARG A 70 22.00 5.31 9.92
N GLY A 71 21.30 4.56 9.11
CA GLY A 71 19.89 4.77 8.84
C GLY A 71 19.37 4.02 7.62
N GLY A 72 20.23 3.23 6.97
CA GLY A 72 19.86 2.37 5.86
C GLY A 72 19.61 3.10 4.52
N GLY A 73 19.75 4.43 4.47
CA GLY A 73 19.60 5.20 3.23
C GLY A 73 18.31 4.84 2.48
N ARG A 74 18.43 4.44 1.19
CA ARG A 74 17.30 4.04 0.34
C ARG A 74 16.64 2.71 0.73
N SER A 75 17.24 1.92 1.59
CA SER A 75 16.65 0.69 2.15
C SER A 75 15.86 0.93 3.45
N SER A 76 15.83 2.16 3.95
CA SER A 76 15.03 2.52 5.11
C SER A 76 13.55 2.59 4.77
N GLY A 77 12.67 2.15 5.71
CA GLY A 77 11.22 2.34 5.61
C GLY A 77 10.82 3.83 5.49
N ARG A 78 11.67 4.75 5.95
CA ARG A 78 11.44 6.19 5.82
C ARG A 78 11.42 6.66 4.35
N GLU A 79 11.95 5.92 3.42
CA GLU A 79 11.86 6.20 1.98
C GLU A 79 10.39 6.29 1.50
N THR A 80 9.47 5.61 2.17
CA THR A 80 8.03 5.66 1.86
C THR A 80 7.39 7.03 2.05
N ILE A 81 8.00 7.95 2.80
CA ILE A 81 7.53 9.33 2.97
C ILE A 81 7.32 10.01 1.61
N GLY A 82 8.24 9.80 0.66
CA GLY A 82 8.11 10.34 -0.69
C GLY A 82 6.85 9.85 -1.41
N ARG A 83 6.51 8.56 -1.26
CA ARG A 83 5.28 7.98 -1.83
C ARG A 83 4.04 8.55 -1.18
N VAL A 84 4.03 8.68 0.15
CA VAL A 84 2.89 9.23 0.90
C VAL A 84 2.64 10.68 0.51
N ALA A 85 3.68 11.51 0.48
CA ALA A 85 3.57 12.93 0.12
C ALA A 85 3.11 13.12 -1.34
N ALA A 86 3.73 12.40 -2.29
CA ALA A 86 3.32 12.45 -3.70
C ALA A 86 1.92 11.85 -3.91
N GLY A 87 1.59 10.77 -3.20
CA GLY A 87 0.28 10.13 -3.23
C GLY A 87 -0.84 11.04 -2.76
N ALA A 88 -0.59 11.87 -1.74
CA ALA A 88 -1.56 12.86 -1.26
C ALA A 88 -1.89 13.92 -2.33
N VAL A 89 -0.92 14.32 -3.14
CA VAL A 89 -1.14 15.22 -4.29
C VAL A 89 -1.90 14.49 -5.40
N ALA A 90 -1.46 13.28 -5.75
CA ALA A 90 -2.10 12.48 -6.79
C ALA A 90 -3.56 12.15 -6.46
N ALA A 91 -3.88 11.83 -5.20
CA ALA A 91 -5.23 11.55 -4.75
C ALA A 91 -6.20 12.72 -4.96
N LYS A 92 -5.71 13.98 -4.83
CA LYS A 92 -6.52 15.17 -5.14
C LYS A 92 -6.86 15.24 -6.64
N VAL A 93 -5.90 14.96 -7.52
CA VAL A 93 -6.12 14.93 -8.97
C VAL A 93 -7.10 13.81 -9.34
N LEU A 94 -6.93 12.61 -8.79
CA LEU A 94 -7.82 11.48 -9.03
C LEU A 94 -9.25 11.78 -8.57
N LYS A 95 -9.41 12.46 -7.43
CA LYS A 95 -10.72 12.86 -6.92
C LYS A 95 -11.46 13.80 -7.89
N GLU A 96 -10.77 14.75 -8.51
CA GLU A 96 -11.36 15.62 -9.55
C GLU A 96 -11.81 14.83 -10.80
N LEU A 97 -11.19 13.67 -11.05
CA LEU A 97 -11.57 12.74 -12.10
C LEU A 97 -12.66 11.75 -11.66
N GLY A 98 -13.19 11.89 -10.44
CA GLY A 98 -14.19 10.97 -9.88
C GLY A 98 -13.63 9.63 -9.39
N ILE A 99 -12.31 9.49 -9.30
CA ILE A 99 -11.64 8.27 -8.85
C ILE A 99 -11.32 8.39 -7.35
N THR A 100 -11.70 7.38 -6.58
CA THR A 100 -11.42 7.30 -5.15
C THR A 100 -10.68 6.02 -4.80
N LEU A 101 -9.80 6.12 -3.79
CA LEU A 101 -9.03 5.02 -3.26
C LEU A 101 -9.32 4.87 -1.77
N THR A 102 -9.60 3.65 -1.34
CA THR A 102 -9.74 3.32 0.08
C THR A 102 -8.81 2.14 0.38
N ALA A 103 -7.79 2.39 1.19
CA ALA A 103 -6.87 1.36 1.64
C ALA A 103 -7.06 1.09 3.13
N TYR A 104 -7.00 -0.18 3.52
CA TYR A 104 -7.18 -0.61 4.90
C TYR A 104 -6.40 -1.89 5.21
N THR A 105 -6.16 -2.12 6.48
CA THR A 105 -5.51 -3.33 6.96
C THR A 105 -6.50 -4.49 6.93
N ARG A 106 -6.26 -5.45 6.06
CA ARG A 106 -7.10 -6.64 5.87
C ARG A 106 -6.80 -7.74 6.89
N ALA A 107 -5.51 -7.91 7.20
CA ALA A 107 -5.06 -8.92 8.16
C ALA A 107 -3.76 -8.49 8.85
N ILE A 108 -3.60 -8.97 10.09
CA ILE A 108 -2.35 -8.90 10.86
C ILE A 108 -2.09 -10.29 11.43
N GLY A 109 -1.00 -10.92 11.02
CA GLY A 109 -0.71 -12.31 11.35
C GLY A 109 -1.86 -13.23 10.95
N THR A 110 -2.40 -13.96 11.90
CA THR A 110 -3.52 -14.89 11.70
C THR A 110 -4.91 -14.25 11.79
N ILE A 111 -4.99 -12.99 12.24
CA ILE A 111 -6.25 -12.27 12.40
C ILE A 111 -6.60 -11.59 11.10
N LYS A 112 -7.62 -12.10 10.43
CA LYS A 112 -8.11 -11.61 9.13
C LYS A 112 -9.58 -11.22 9.24
N VAL A 113 -9.93 -10.07 8.72
CA VAL A 113 -11.35 -9.66 8.60
C VAL A 113 -12.02 -10.49 7.50
N ALA A 114 -13.15 -11.12 7.76
CA ALA A 114 -13.92 -11.85 6.77
C ALA A 114 -14.56 -10.89 5.75
N ASP A 115 -14.88 -11.39 4.53
CA ASP A 115 -15.38 -10.53 3.45
C ASP A 115 -16.73 -9.89 3.81
N ASP A 116 -17.60 -10.63 4.49
CA ASP A 116 -18.92 -10.20 4.97
C ASP A 116 -18.86 -9.30 6.22
N ALA A 117 -17.70 -9.17 6.85
CA ALA A 117 -17.48 -8.37 8.05
C ALA A 117 -16.74 -7.04 7.78
N ILE A 118 -16.56 -6.68 6.51
CA ILE A 118 -15.92 -5.43 6.11
C ILE A 118 -16.91 -4.28 6.21
N ASP A 119 -16.62 -3.30 7.06
CA ASP A 119 -17.27 -2.00 7.08
C ASP A 119 -16.21 -0.88 6.90
N LEU A 120 -16.19 -0.29 5.72
CA LEU A 120 -15.23 0.76 5.38
C LEU A 120 -15.35 2.01 6.26
N ASN A 121 -16.50 2.23 6.91
CA ASN A 121 -16.68 3.35 7.85
C ASN A 121 -15.86 3.15 9.13
N MET A 122 -15.47 1.91 9.45
CA MET A 122 -14.68 1.60 10.65
C MET A 122 -13.18 1.85 10.45
N VAL A 123 -12.69 1.97 9.20
CA VAL A 123 -11.26 2.06 8.87
C VAL A 123 -10.55 3.17 9.63
N ASN A 124 -11.16 4.35 9.75
CA ASN A 124 -10.57 5.49 10.46
C ASN A 124 -10.95 5.58 11.94
N GLN A 125 -11.65 4.57 12.48
CA GLN A 125 -12.13 4.56 13.87
C GLN A 125 -11.20 3.78 14.82
N ASN A 126 -10.17 3.13 14.29
CA ASN A 126 -9.20 2.41 15.09
C ASN A 126 -7.77 2.64 14.57
N PRO A 127 -6.75 2.52 15.45
CA PRO A 127 -5.36 2.85 15.10
C PRO A 127 -4.72 1.88 14.12
N LEU A 128 -5.32 0.71 13.88
CA LEU A 128 -4.82 -0.29 12.94
C LEU A 128 -5.44 -0.16 11.55
N TYR A 129 -6.34 0.80 11.35
CA TYR A 129 -7.04 1.01 10.08
C TYR A 129 -7.73 -0.26 9.56
N MET A 130 -8.25 -1.09 10.46
CA MET A 130 -8.99 -2.29 10.11
C MET A 130 -10.48 -1.95 9.89
N PRO A 131 -11.15 -2.57 8.91
CA PRO A 131 -12.57 -2.33 8.61
C PRO A 131 -13.51 -3.10 9.54
N ASN A 132 -13.05 -3.48 10.75
CA ASN A 132 -13.82 -4.18 11.77
C ASN A 132 -13.19 -3.94 13.14
N ASN A 133 -13.91 -3.32 14.06
CA ASN A 133 -13.37 -2.94 15.35
C ASN A 133 -13.09 -4.14 16.29
N THR A 134 -13.84 -5.24 16.16
CA THR A 134 -13.56 -6.46 16.93
C THR A 134 -12.23 -7.07 16.48
N CYS A 135 -12.06 -7.28 15.17
CA CYS A 135 -10.78 -7.75 14.62
C CYS A 135 -9.62 -6.79 14.94
N ALA A 136 -9.87 -5.48 14.98
CA ALA A 136 -8.85 -4.50 15.35
C ALA A 136 -8.41 -4.66 16.82
N ALA A 137 -9.36 -4.93 17.73
CA ALA A 137 -9.03 -5.19 19.14
C ALA A 137 -8.21 -6.48 19.31
N ASP A 138 -8.61 -7.56 18.63
CA ASP A 138 -7.89 -8.84 18.66
C ASP A 138 -6.47 -8.69 18.07
N ALA A 139 -6.35 -7.96 16.96
CA ALA A 139 -5.07 -7.67 16.32
C ALA A 139 -4.16 -6.81 17.21
N ALA A 140 -4.72 -5.83 17.94
CA ALA A 140 -3.97 -5.02 18.89
C ALA A 140 -3.44 -5.86 20.05
N ALA A 141 -4.25 -6.79 20.59
CA ALA A 141 -3.82 -7.71 21.63
C ALA A 141 -2.68 -8.63 21.13
N TYR A 142 -2.83 -9.16 19.91
CA TYR A 142 -1.81 -10.00 19.28
C TYR A 142 -0.49 -9.24 19.01
N LEU A 143 -0.56 -8.00 18.55
CA LEU A 143 0.62 -7.15 18.38
C LEU A 143 1.33 -6.88 19.72
N ASN A 144 0.59 -6.61 20.79
CA ASN A 144 1.17 -6.42 22.13
C ASN A 144 1.92 -7.69 22.59
N GLU A 145 1.34 -8.88 22.40
CA GLU A 145 2.02 -10.15 22.69
C GLU A 145 3.34 -10.30 21.91
N MET A 146 3.36 -9.95 20.62
CA MET A 146 4.57 -10.01 19.81
C MET A 146 5.61 -8.98 20.27
N MET A 147 5.18 -7.79 20.67
CA MET A 147 6.08 -6.76 21.23
C MET A 147 6.76 -7.25 22.53
N GLU A 148 6.01 -7.92 23.42
CA GLU A 148 6.58 -8.52 24.64
C GLU A 148 7.63 -9.58 24.31
N LYS A 149 7.41 -10.35 23.24
CA LYS A 149 8.36 -11.35 22.72
C LYS A 149 9.51 -10.71 21.93
N LYS A 150 9.51 -9.39 21.70
CA LYS A 150 10.45 -8.66 20.82
C LYS A 150 10.48 -9.21 19.40
N ASP A 151 9.32 -9.55 18.89
CA ASP A 151 9.11 -10.12 17.57
C ASP A 151 8.18 -9.24 16.73
N SER A 152 8.00 -9.58 15.46
CA SER A 152 7.13 -8.91 14.51
C SER A 152 6.27 -9.91 13.76
N VAL A 153 5.18 -9.41 13.17
CA VAL A 153 4.27 -10.22 12.35
C VAL A 153 4.06 -9.57 10.99
N GLY A 154 3.74 -10.39 10.00
CA GLY A 154 3.33 -9.91 8.69
C GLY A 154 1.91 -9.34 8.71
N SER A 155 1.57 -8.63 7.64
CA SER A 155 0.26 -8.02 7.47
C SER A 155 -0.19 -8.06 6.01
N MET A 156 -1.47 -7.84 5.79
CA MET A 156 -2.07 -7.65 4.47
C MET A 156 -2.84 -6.33 4.45
N VAL A 157 -2.54 -5.50 3.47
CA VAL A 157 -3.29 -4.29 3.16
C VAL A 157 -4.12 -4.54 1.91
N GLU A 158 -5.40 -4.17 1.96
CA GLU A 158 -6.29 -4.20 0.81
C GLU A 158 -6.63 -2.77 0.39
N CYS A 159 -6.68 -2.54 -0.93
CA CYS A 159 -7.04 -1.25 -1.51
C CYS A 159 -8.15 -1.47 -2.54
N ILE A 160 -9.23 -0.69 -2.40
CA ILE A 160 -10.34 -0.62 -3.35
C ILE A 160 -10.25 0.71 -4.07
N ILE A 161 -10.23 0.67 -5.41
CA ILE A 161 -10.22 1.86 -6.26
C ILE A 161 -11.54 1.87 -7.05
N THR A 162 -12.29 2.95 -6.93
CA THR A 162 -13.58 3.12 -7.62
C THR A 162 -13.57 4.32 -8.54
N GLY A 163 -14.47 4.34 -9.52
CA GLY A 163 -14.63 5.46 -10.46
C GLY A 163 -13.64 5.45 -11.62
N VAL A 164 -12.84 4.41 -11.78
CA VAL A 164 -11.94 4.28 -12.94
C VAL A 164 -12.79 3.99 -14.19
N PRO A 165 -12.71 4.81 -15.26
CA PRO A 165 -13.43 4.54 -16.49
C PRO A 165 -12.94 3.26 -17.17
N VAL A 166 -13.76 2.66 -18.02
CA VAL A 166 -13.38 1.49 -18.83
C VAL A 166 -12.25 1.86 -19.78
N GLY A 167 -11.26 0.98 -19.94
CA GLY A 167 -10.21 1.08 -20.95
C GLY A 167 -8.93 1.78 -20.51
N VAL A 168 -8.72 2.01 -19.20
CA VAL A 168 -7.44 2.51 -18.69
C VAL A 168 -6.43 1.36 -18.61
N GLY A 169 -5.32 1.50 -19.29
CA GLY A 169 -4.23 0.53 -19.39
C GLY A 169 -3.81 0.30 -20.85
N GLU A 170 -2.54 -0.03 -21.06
CA GLU A 170 -1.95 -0.21 -22.40
C GLU A 170 -1.36 -1.62 -22.56
N PRO A 171 -2.17 -2.60 -22.98
CA PRO A 171 -1.62 -3.89 -23.36
C PRO A 171 -0.60 -3.73 -24.52
N VAL A 172 0.45 -4.55 -24.62
CA VAL A 172 0.74 -5.79 -23.91
C VAL A 172 1.56 -5.54 -22.63
N PHE A 173 2.54 -4.63 -22.65
CA PHE A 173 3.51 -4.48 -21.58
C PHE A 173 3.09 -3.49 -20.48
N ASP A 174 2.27 -2.50 -20.81
CA ASP A 174 1.81 -1.48 -19.88
C ASP A 174 0.37 -1.70 -19.40
N LYS A 175 0.02 -2.98 -19.22
CA LYS A 175 -1.25 -3.36 -18.62
C LYS A 175 -1.45 -2.69 -17.26
N LEU A 176 -2.69 -2.30 -16.94
CA LEU A 176 -3.00 -1.62 -15.68
C LEU A 176 -2.61 -2.46 -14.45
N ASP A 177 -2.95 -3.75 -14.46
CA ASP A 177 -2.59 -4.69 -13.40
C ASP A 177 -1.07 -4.81 -13.24
N ALA A 178 -0.31 -4.87 -14.33
CA ALA A 178 1.16 -4.91 -14.31
C ALA A 178 1.75 -3.61 -13.73
N LYS A 179 1.23 -2.44 -14.11
CA LYS A 179 1.67 -1.15 -13.56
C LYS A 179 1.36 -1.00 -12.08
N LEU A 180 0.16 -1.39 -11.67
CA LEU A 180 -0.22 -1.42 -10.26
C LEU A 180 0.66 -2.37 -9.46
N ALA A 181 0.92 -3.56 -9.99
CA ALA A 181 1.82 -4.54 -9.37
C ALA A 181 3.24 -3.99 -9.23
N GLN A 182 3.79 -3.37 -10.27
CA GLN A 182 5.10 -2.73 -10.25
C GLN A 182 5.19 -1.65 -9.18
N ALA A 183 4.18 -0.78 -9.09
CA ALA A 183 4.14 0.31 -8.12
C ALA A 183 4.09 -0.23 -6.68
N VAL A 184 3.20 -1.19 -6.40
CA VAL A 184 3.04 -1.79 -5.07
C VAL A 184 4.27 -2.61 -4.67
N MET A 185 4.83 -3.43 -5.58
CA MET A 185 6.06 -4.20 -5.32
C MET A 185 7.30 -3.32 -5.10
N SER A 186 7.26 -2.05 -5.49
CA SER A 186 8.34 -1.09 -5.20
C SER A 186 8.35 -0.61 -3.74
N ILE A 187 7.30 -0.87 -2.97
CA ILE A 187 7.22 -0.54 -1.54
C ILE A 187 8.08 -1.55 -0.77
N GLY A 188 8.91 -1.05 0.13
CA GLY A 188 9.75 -1.91 0.97
C GLY A 188 8.94 -2.92 1.77
N ALA A 189 9.45 -4.13 1.95
CA ALA A 189 8.86 -5.28 2.65
C ALA A 189 7.66 -5.95 1.95
N VAL A 190 7.09 -5.41 0.87
CA VAL A 190 6.07 -6.12 0.11
C VAL A 190 6.63 -7.41 -0.48
N LYS A 191 5.93 -8.53 -0.29
CA LYS A 191 6.31 -9.88 -0.74
C LYS A 191 5.33 -10.48 -1.72
N ALA A 192 4.07 -10.06 -1.70
CA ALA A 192 3.07 -10.49 -2.65
C ALA A 192 2.12 -9.35 -2.99
N ILE A 193 1.57 -9.41 -4.19
CA ILE A 193 0.44 -8.61 -4.63
C ILE A 193 -0.59 -9.52 -5.27
N GLU A 194 -1.85 -9.27 -5.01
CA GLU A 194 -2.99 -9.94 -5.62
C GLU A 194 -3.94 -8.90 -6.23
N ILE A 195 -4.58 -9.26 -7.33
CA ILE A 195 -5.63 -8.47 -7.98
C ILE A 195 -6.87 -9.36 -8.07
N GLY A 196 -8.02 -8.83 -7.69
CA GLY A 196 -9.27 -9.60 -7.62
C GLY A 196 -9.16 -10.76 -6.64
N ASP A 197 -9.52 -11.96 -7.10
CA ASP A 197 -9.44 -13.17 -6.27
C ASP A 197 -8.00 -13.63 -6.00
N GLY A 198 -7.01 -13.09 -6.74
CA GLY A 198 -5.61 -13.38 -6.51
C GLY A 198 -5.31 -14.87 -6.58
N THR A 199 -4.63 -15.41 -5.57
CA THR A 199 -4.26 -16.84 -5.52
C THR A 199 -5.45 -17.78 -5.34
N ALA A 200 -6.62 -17.29 -4.93
CA ALA A 200 -7.82 -18.14 -4.77
C ALA A 200 -8.32 -18.72 -6.12
N VAL A 201 -7.97 -18.09 -7.25
CA VAL A 201 -8.31 -18.61 -8.59
C VAL A 201 -7.80 -20.02 -8.85
N VAL A 202 -6.74 -20.47 -8.16
CA VAL A 202 -6.16 -21.81 -8.31
C VAL A 202 -7.17 -22.91 -7.95
N SER A 203 -8.04 -22.65 -7.00
CA SER A 203 -9.08 -23.57 -6.55
C SER A 203 -10.45 -23.34 -7.20
N SER A 204 -10.57 -22.34 -8.06
CA SER A 204 -11.82 -22.02 -8.75
C SER A 204 -11.91 -22.76 -10.08
N ILE A 205 -13.14 -23.11 -10.49
CA ILE A 205 -13.42 -23.58 -11.85
C ILE A 205 -13.86 -22.41 -12.73
N GLY A 206 -13.53 -22.47 -14.03
CA GLY A 206 -13.73 -21.33 -14.92
C GLY A 206 -15.17 -20.81 -15.00
N SER A 207 -16.17 -21.69 -14.95
CA SER A 207 -17.59 -21.31 -14.97
C SER A 207 -17.99 -20.45 -13.76
N ASP A 208 -17.39 -20.70 -12.60
CA ASP A 208 -17.70 -19.98 -11.35
C ASP A 208 -16.88 -18.68 -11.25
N ASN A 209 -15.65 -18.72 -11.81
CA ASN A 209 -14.73 -17.58 -11.75
C ASN A 209 -14.99 -16.54 -12.87
N ASN A 210 -15.79 -16.86 -13.87
CA ASN A 210 -16.13 -15.92 -14.93
C ASN A 210 -17.06 -14.82 -14.44
N ASP A 211 -16.65 -13.57 -14.66
CA ASP A 211 -17.45 -12.38 -14.36
C ASP A 211 -18.48 -12.15 -15.49
N ASN A 212 -19.69 -12.66 -15.33
CA ASN A 212 -20.73 -12.52 -16.34
C ASN A 212 -21.23 -11.08 -16.46
N PHE A 213 -21.33 -10.58 -17.69
CA PHE A 213 -21.87 -9.26 -17.98
C PHE A 213 -23.39 -9.22 -17.95
N TYR A 214 -23.96 -8.08 -17.64
CA TYR A 214 -25.37 -7.78 -17.77
C TYR A 214 -25.59 -6.29 -18.06
N MET A 215 -26.78 -5.95 -18.55
CA MET A 215 -27.20 -4.57 -18.75
C MET A 215 -27.91 -4.06 -17.49
N ASP A 216 -27.47 -2.91 -16.98
CA ASP A 216 -28.15 -2.14 -15.95
C ASP A 216 -28.57 -0.80 -16.57
N GLY A 217 -29.80 -0.73 -17.10
CA GLY A 217 -30.18 0.31 -17.99
C GLY A 217 -29.33 0.29 -19.26
N ASP A 218 -28.70 1.43 -19.58
CA ASP A 218 -27.81 1.57 -20.74
C ASP A 218 -26.31 1.27 -20.39
N THR A 219 -26.03 0.79 -19.16
CA THR A 219 -24.67 0.54 -18.69
C THR A 219 -24.38 -0.95 -18.63
N VAL A 220 -23.24 -1.37 -19.17
CA VAL A 220 -22.73 -2.74 -19.02
C VAL A 220 -22.11 -2.88 -17.63
N LYS A 221 -22.52 -3.89 -16.88
CA LYS A 221 -21.97 -4.23 -15.56
C LYS A 221 -21.63 -5.71 -15.47
N LYS A 222 -20.85 -6.08 -14.46
CA LYS A 222 -20.55 -7.47 -14.11
C LYS A 222 -21.35 -7.91 -12.89
N ARG A 223 -21.72 -9.20 -12.84
CA ARG A 223 -22.41 -9.81 -11.69
C ARG A 223 -21.50 -10.07 -10.51
N THR A 224 -20.23 -10.36 -10.81
CA THR A 224 -19.16 -10.65 -9.87
C THR A 224 -17.94 -9.82 -10.25
N ASN A 225 -16.90 -9.83 -9.44
CA ASN A 225 -15.67 -9.09 -9.71
C ASN A 225 -14.42 -9.92 -9.35
N HIS A 226 -14.40 -11.18 -9.77
CA HIS A 226 -13.29 -12.11 -9.57
C HIS A 226 -11.99 -11.60 -10.20
N SER A 227 -12.10 -10.97 -11.38
CA SER A 227 -10.98 -10.34 -12.08
C SER A 227 -10.41 -9.10 -11.37
N GLY A 228 -11.13 -8.56 -10.37
CA GLY A 228 -10.68 -7.38 -9.62
C GLY A 228 -10.62 -6.10 -10.43
N GLY A 229 -11.58 -5.86 -11.34
CA GLY A 229 -11.73 -4.60 -12.07
C GLY A 229 -10.83 -4.44 -13.29
N THR A 230 -10.11 -5.50 -13.68
CA THR A 230 -9.22 -5.48 -14.85
C THR A 230 -9.45 -6.69 -15.74
N LEU A 231 -9.60 -6.45 -17.05
CA LEU A 231 -9.74 -7.46 -18.08
C LEU A 231 -8.80 -7.13 -19.25
N GLY A 232 -8.05 -8.12 -19.72
CA GLY A 232 -7.11 -7.92 -20.82
C GLY A 232 -6.01 -6.88 -20.55
N GLY A 233 -5.79 -6.51 -19.28
CA GLY A 233 -4.83 -5.49 -18.88
C GLY A 233 -5.39 -4.06 -18.86
N MET A 234 -6.69 -3.91 -18.99
CA MET A 234 -7.39 -2.62 -18.94
C MET A 234 -8.46 -2.65 -17.84
N SER A 235 -8.81 -1.48 -17.31
CA SER A 235 -9.95 -1.34 -16.40
C SER A 235 -11.27 -1.69 -17.11
N ASP A 236 -12.17 -2.33 -16.39
CA ASP A 236 -13.49 -2.73 -16.91
C ASP A 236 -14.67 -1.93 -16.32
N GLY A 237 -14.38 -0.88 -15.55
CA GLY A 237 -15.36 -0.03 -14.88
C GLY A 237 -15.84 -0.54 -13.52
N SER A 238 -15.50 -1.78 -13.15
CA SER A 238 -15.75 -2.30 -11.82
C SER A 238 -14.69 -1.76 -10.83
N PRO A 239 -14.92 -1.85 -9.50
CA PRO A 239 -13.90 -1.52 -8.52
C PRO A 239 -12.62 -2.34 -8.74
N ILE A 240 -11.47 -1.67 -8.75
CA ILE A 240 -10.19 -2.39 -8.79
C ILE A 240 -9.84 -2.80 -7.37
N LEU A 241 -9.59 -4.09 -7.19
CA LEU A 241 -9.28 -4.69 -5.90
C LEU A 241 -7.83 -5.19 -5.88
N ILE A 242 -7.03 -4.65 -4.96
CA ILE A 242 -5.60 -4.97 -4.80
C ILE A 242 -5.35 -5.39 -3.36
N ARG A 243 -4.57 -6.46 -3.15
CA ARG A 243 -4.04 -6.86 -1.85
C ARG A 243 -2.53 -6.90 -1.90
N ALA A 244 -1.87 -6.35 -0.89
CA ALA A 244 -0.43 -6.40 -0.71
C ALA A 244 -0.09 -7.07 0.62
N SER A 245 0.83 -8.04 0.58
CA SER A 245 1.31 -8.74 1.78
C SER A 245 2.74 -8.32 2.12
N PHE A 246 2.98 -8.12 3.41
CA PHE A 246 4.22 -7.63 4.00
C PHE A 246 4.83 -8.66 4.95
#